data_7145f9ee93d87605bf9e2a0398a99404
#
_entry.id   7145f9ee93d87605bf9e2a0398a99404
#
_cell.length_a   1.000
_cell.length_b   1.000
_cell.length_c   1.000
_cell.angle_alpha   90.00
_cell.angle_beta   90.00
_cell.angle_gamma   90.00
#
_symmetry.space_group_name_H-M   'P 1'
#
loop_
_entity.id
_entity.type
_entity.pdbx_description
1 polymer ?
#
loop_
_entity_poly.entity_id
_entity_poly.type
_entity_poly.pdbx_seq_one_letter_code
_entity_poly.pdbx_strand_id
1 'polypeptide(L)' 'MKYTVILEKGDKFGYVAKVPTLKGCVSQGRTKADALKNVKEAIEAYVEALMEDGLPVPVEVATDVVKLEVAAK' A
#
# COMPACT_ATOMS: atom_id res chain seq x y z
N MET A 1 -3.77 12.16 -5.99
CA MET A 1 -2.80 11.68 -5.00
C MET A 1 -2.19 10.37 -5.44
N LYS A 2 -0.93 10.17 -5.12
CA LYS A 2 -0.22 8.92 -5.42
C LYS A 2 0.30 8.31 -4.14
N TYR A 3 0.14 7.01 -4.01
CA TYR A 3 0.67 6.26 -2.87
C TYR A 3 1.43 5.04 -3.36
N THR A 4 2.55 4.77 -2.72
CA THR A 4 3.31 3.56 -2.97
C THR A 4 2.58 2.37 -2.39
N VAL A 5 2.47 1.31 -3.17
CA VAL A 5 1.86 0.05 -2.76
C VAL A 5 2.92 -1.04 -2.85
N ILE A 6 3.06 -1.80 -1.78
CA ILE A 6 3.95 -2.94 -1.75
C ILE A 6 3.11 -4.21 -1.92
N LEU A 7 3.42 -4.98 -2.96
CA LEU A 7 2.76 -6.27 -3.21
C LEU A 7 3.64 -7.40 -2.72
N GLU A 8 3.03 -8.29 -1.95
CA GLU A 8 3.69 -9.50 -1.47
C GLU A 8 2.81 -10.70 -1.75
N LYS A 9 3.41 -11.86 -1.95
CA LYS A 9 2.63 -13.09 -2.04
C LYS A 9 2.03 -13.41 -0.69
N GLY A 10 0.77 -13.85 -0.68
CA GLY A 10 0.12 -14.33 0.52
C GLY A 10 0.73 -15.65 0.99
N ASP A 11 0.48 -16.00 2.24
CA ASP A 11 1.07 -17.21 2.85
C ASP A 11 0.64 -18.49 2.14
N LYS A 12 -0.60 -18.57 1.74
CA LYS A 12 -1.15 -19.77 1.10
C LYS A 12 -1.42 -19.56 -0.37
N PHE A 13 -2.06 -18.47 -0.71
CA PHE A 13 -2.36 -18.11 -2.09
C PHE A 13 -2.65 -16.62 -2.17
N GLY A 14 -2.65 -16.12 -3.41
CA GLY A 14 -3.00 -14.73 -3.65
C GLY A 14 -1.90 -13.75 -3.30
N TYR A 15 -2.29 -12.50 -3.16
CA TYR A 15 -1.38 -11.38 -2.94
C TYR A 15 -1.93 -10.45 -1.88
N VAL A 16 -1.01 -9.84 -1.14
CA VAL A 16 -1.32 -8.82 -0.15
C VAL A 16 -0.73 -7.50 -0.65
N ALA A 17 -1.49 -6.43 -0.55
CA ALA A 17 -1.06 -5.09 -0.91
C ALA A 17 -1.05 -4.21 0.33
N LYS A 18 0.07 -3.57 0.59
CA LYS A 18 0.26 -2.69 1.75
C LYS A 18 0.60 -1.28 1.30
N VAL A 19 0.10 -0.30 2.02
CA VAL A 19 0.37 1.12 1.75
C VAL A 19 1.12 1.70 2.94
N PRO A 20 2.46 1.77 2.88
CA PRO A 20 3.24 2.20 4.05
C PRO A 20 2.89 3.58 4.58
N THR A 21 2.55 4.53 3.71
CA THR A 21 2.23 5.89 4.11
C THR A 21 0.90 5.98 4.87
N LEU A 22 0.00 5.05 4.64
CA LEU A 22 -1.29 5.00 5.32
C LEU A 22 -1.30 3.85 6.32
N LYS A 23 -1.09 4.18 7.58
CA LYS A 23 -0.96 3.17 8.62
C LYS A 23 -2.18 2.25 8.68
N GLY A 24 -1.93 0.96 8.60
CA GLY A 24 -2.98 -0.05 8.66
C GLY A 24 -3.75 -0.24 7.35
N CYS A 25 -3.39 0.47 6.29
CA CYS A 25 -4.06 0.31 5.00
C CYS A 25 -3.48 -0.90 4.26
N VAL A 26 -4.19 -1.99 4.30
CA VAL A 26 -3.80 -3.27 3.70
C VAL A 26 -4.99 -3.88 3.00
N SER A 27 -4.76 -4.51 1.88
CA SER A 27 -5.79 -5.28 1.20
C SER A 27 -5.19 -6.52 0.57
N GLN A 28 -6.01 -7.34 -0.03
CA GLN A 28 -5.57 -8.60 -0.62
C GLN A 28 -6.44 -8.97 -1.81
N GLY A 29 -5.95 -9.90 -2.62
CA GLY A 29 -6.68 -10.41 -3.76
C GLY A 29 -6.05 -11.71 -4.24
N ARG A 30 -6.77 -12.45 -5.06
CA ARG A 30 -6.27 -13.72 -5.62
C ARG A 30 -5.14 -13.51 -6.61
N THR A 31 -5.20 -12.41 -7.35
CA THR A 31 -4.19 -12.04 -8.33
C THR A 31 -3.62 -10.69 -7.96
N LYS A 32 -2.50 -10.33 -8.59
CA LYS A 32 -1.93 -8.99 -8.42
C LYS A 32 -2.93 -7.91 -8.79
N ALA A 33 -3.64 -8.10 -9.90
CA ALA A 33 -4.63 -7.14 -10.37
C ALA A 33 -5.75 -6.96 -9.36
N ASP A 34 -6.25 -8.05 -8.79
CA ASP A 34 -7.29 -7.99 -7.77
C ASP A 34 -6.80 -7.28 -6.51
N ALA A 35 -5.59 -7.60 -6.05
CA ALA A 35 -5.01 -6.96 -4.87
C ALA A 35 -4.85 -5.45 -5.09
N LEU A 36 -4.40 -5.05 -6.27
CA LEU A 36 -4.25 -3.62 -6.61
C LEU A 36 -5.61 -2.91 -6.68
N LYS A 37 -6.60 -3.55 -7.26
CA LYS A 37 -7.95 -2.99 -7.31
C LYS A 37 -8.50 -2.80 -5.89
N ASN A 38 -8.35 -3.82 -5.07
CA ASN A 38 -8.88 -3.80 -3.70
C ASN A 38 -8.14 -2.78 -2.83
N VAL A 39 -6.82 -2.66 -2.97
CA VAL A 39 -6.08 -1.68 -2.19
C VAL A 39 -6.40 -0.25 -2.63
N LYS A 40 -6.68 -0.04 -3.91
CA LYS A 40 -7.10 1.28 -4.39
C LYS A 40 -8.39 1.71 -3.70
N GLU A 41 -9.37 0.80 -3.62
CA GLU A 41 -10.61 1.06 -2.90
C GLU A 41 -10.36 1.31 -1.41
N ALA A 42 -9.46 0.54 -0.81
CA ALA A 42 -9.09 0.72 0.59
C ALA A 42 -8.44 2.10 0.84
N ILE A 43 -7.57 2.55 -0.06
CA ILE A 43 -6.96 3.87 0.02
C ILE A 43 -8.03 4.96 -0.07
N GLU A 44 -8.94 4.84 -1.02
CA GLU A 44 -10.01 5.81 -1.21
C GLU A 44 -10.89 5.92 0.03
N ALA A 45 -11.28 4.80 0.61
CA ALA A 45 -12.07 4.77 1.84
C ALA A 45 -11.29 5.34 3.03
N TYR A 46 -10.01 5.04 3.14
CA TYR A 46 -9.15 5.52 4.21
C TYR A 46 -9.02 7.04 4.18
N VAL A 47 -8.73 7.59 3.00
CA VAL A 47 -8.59 9.04 2.82
C VAL A 47 -9.92 9.74 3.08
N GLU A 48 -11.01 9.19 2.57
CA GLU A 48 -12.34 9.75 2.78
C GLU A 48 -12.70 9.82 4.27
N ALA A 49 -12.41 8.76 5.02
CA ALA A 49 -12.68 8.74 6.45
C ALA A 49 -11.88 9.81 7.20
N LEU A 50 -10.60 9.99 6.84
CA LEU A 50 -9.79 11.05 7.43
C LEU A 50 -10.37 12.44 7.15
N MET A 51 -10.79 12.67 5.91
CA MET A 51 -11.36 13.96 5.50
C MET A 51 -12.67 14.25 6.23
N GLU A 52 -13.51 13.24 6.39
CA GLU A 52 -14.77 13.38 7.14
C GLU A 52 -14.54 13.74 8.61
N ASP A 53 -13.49 13.18 9.20
CA ASP A 53 -13.13 13.45 10.58
C ASP A 53 -12.31 14.73 10.76
N GLY A 54 -12.01 15.43 9.68
CA GLY A 54 -11.20 16.64 9.71
C GLY A 54 -9.74 16.38 10.07
N LEU A 55 -9.26 15.16 9.86
CA LEU A 55 -7.89 14.77 10.17
C LEU A 55 -6.97 15.00 8.97
N PRO A 56 -5.69 15.25 9.23
CA PRO A 56 -4.72 15.40 8.14
C PRO A 56 -4.60 14.13 7.32
N VAL A 57 -4.56 14.28 5.99
CA VAL A 57 -4.35 13.17 5.07
C VAL A 57 -2.85 13.05 4.81
N PRO A 58 -2.20 11.94 5.20
CA PRO A 58 -0.79 11.76 4.90
C PRO A 58 -0.56 11.76 3.39
N VAL A 59 0.50 12.43 2.96
CA VAL A 59 0.92 12.45 1.56
C VAL A 59 2.34 11.95 1.48
N GLU A 60 2.67 11.31 0.37
CA GLU A 60 4.04 10.89 0.14
C GLU A 60 4.88 12.06 -0.32
N VAL A 61 6.05 12.18 0.28
CA VAL A 61 7.09 13.05 -0.25
C VAL A 61 7.90 12.26 -1.27
N ALA A 62 8.58 12.94 -2.18
CA ALA A 62 9.43 12.29 -3.14
C ALA A 62 10.52 11.51 -2.40
N THR A 63 10.55 10.21 -2.59
CA THR A 63 11.56 9.33 -1.99
C THR A 63 12.12 8.41 -3.05
N ASP A 64 13.41 8.11 -2.93
CA ASP A 64 14.04 7.13 -3.79
C ASP A 64 14.01 5.78 -3.08
N VAL A 65 13.55 4.77 -3.80
CA VAL A 65 13.66 3.39 -3.32
C VAL A 65 14.81 2.74 -4.06
N VAL A 66 15.83 2.36 -3.32
CA VAL A 66 17.06 1.83 -3.91
C VAL A 66 17.32 0.43 -3.37
N LYS A 67 17.58 -0.50 -4.29
CA LYS A 67 18.03 -1.84 -3.93
C LYS A 67 19.55 -1.89 -4.09
N LEU A 68 20.21 -2.32 -3.04
CA LEU A 68 21.67 -2.46 -3.05
C LEU A 68 22.03 -3.93 -2.98
N GLU A 69 22.98 -4.32 -3.83
CA GLU A 69 23.59 -5.62 -3.68
C GLU A 69 24.68 -5.54 -2.63
N VAL A 70 24.66 -6.50 -1.73
CA VAL A 70 25.71 -6.62 -0.73
C VAL A 70 26.28 -8.04 -0.77
N ALA A 71 27.56 -8.12 -0.47
CA ALA A 71 28.20 -9.43 -0.39
C ALA A 71 27.74 -10.15 0.86
N ALA A 72 27.24 -11.38 0.68
CA ALA A 72 26.90 -12.24 1.80
C ALA A 72 28.13 -13.05 2.21
N LYS A 73 28.33 -13.21 3.49
CA LYS A 73 29.43 -14.01 4.01
C LYS A 73 28.92 -15.27 4.68
#